data_703f14daa3a526ba7fe5292b90bc34ba
#
_entry.id   703f14daa3a526ba7fe5292b90bc34ba
#
_cell.length_a   1.000
_cell.length_b   1.000
_cell.length_c   1.000
_cell.angle_alpha   90.00
_cell.angle_beta   90.00
_cell.angle_gamma   90.00
#
_symmetry.space_group_name_H-M   'P 1'
#
loop_
_entity.id
_entity.type
_entity.pdbx_description
1 polymer ?
#
loop_
_entity_poly.entity_id
_entity_poly.type
_entity_poly.pdbx_seq_one_letter_code
_entity_poly.pdbx_strand_id
1 'polypeptide(L)'
;TPTPSSAASDVYKRQGFGVVTSDGSFEGFDIDFCKAVAAAILGDSTKVEYTPLTAAARFEALGAGEIDLLIRNTTWTASRDRELEQDFTVTTFYDGQGMMVYADSGYDSIDDMEGATICVLQGTTTELNLDDRFTGTGMSYTPLTFETNDPLQAAFEEKRCDGWTTDKSGLASKRAEFPESAGGPEALKVLPETLSKEPLGPLTRDNDSEFYDVVQWVVFGMMQAEESGITSSNVAEMAANPSDPGMARLLGASFEGGEVQDFNFGIPKDFMQKVIAQVGNYGEVYDKHLVPLGLERAGSLNALWTEGGLIYPPPFR
;
A
#
# COMPACT_ATOMS: atom_id res chain seq x y z
N THR A 1 -26.96 -3.17 1.13
CA THR A 1 -25.55 -2.77 1.19
C THR A 1 -24.79 -3.64 0.22
N PRO A 2 -24.14 -3.08 -0.81
CA PRO A 2 -23.30 -3.89 -1.68
C PRO A 2 -22.17 -4.51 -0.88
N THR A 3 -21.81 -5.74 -1.21
CA THR A 3 -20.57 -6.36 -0.71
C THR A 3 -19.44 -5.54 -1.30
N PRO A 4 -18.54 -4.92 -0.51
CA PRO A 4 -17.43 -4.19 -1.09
C PRO A 4 -16.61 -5.15 -1.93
N SER A 5 -16.55 -4.90 -3.25
CA SER A 5 -15.56 -5.53 -4.10
C SER A 5 -14.31 -4.69 -4.05
N SER A 6 -13.17 -5.29 -3.74
CA SER A 6 -11.90 -4.58 -3.76
C SER A 6 -11.01 -5.13 -4.86
N ALA A 7 -10.35 -4.25 -5.59
CA ALA A 7 -9.24 -4.66 -6.42
C ALA A 7 -8.01 -4.82 -5.54
N ALA A 8 -7.64 -6.03 -5.31
CA ALA A 8 -6.30 -6.32 -4.85
C ALA A 8 -5.41 -6.47 -6.06
N SER A 9 -4.47 -5.58 -6.15
CA SER A 9 -3.23 -5.53 -6.91
C SER A 9 -2.95 -6.61 -7.94
N ASP A 10 -2.04 -6.27 -8.81
CA ASP A 10 -1.19 -7.15 -9.61
C ASP A 10 -0.88 -8.44 -8.83
N VAL A 11 -1.75 -9.42 -8.99
CA VAL A 11 -1.81 -10.65 -8.21
C VAL A 11 -0.62 -11.57 -8.48
N TYR A 12 0.27 -11.16 -9.37
CA TYR A 12 1.50 -11.84 -9.67
C TYR A 12 2.68 -11.20 -8.96
N LYS A 13 2.90 -11.61 -7.69
CA LYS A 13 4.18 -11.53 -6.99
C LYS A 13 4.71 -10.12 -6.69
N ARG A 14 3.91 -9.27 -6.04
CA ARG A 14 4.48 -8.19 -5.24
C ARG A 14 4.40 -8.61 -3.77
N GLN A 15 5.38 -9.44 -3.35
CA GLN A 15 5.47 -9.88 -1.96
C GLN A 15 5.31 -8.69 -1.00
N GLY A 16 4.61 -8.93 0.08
CA GLY A 16 4.35 -7.97 1.13
C GLY A 16 3.12 -7.11 0.92
N PHE A 17 2.79 -6.63 -0.28
CA PHE A 17 1.62 -5.77 -0.51
C PHE A 17 0.38 -6.54 -0.96
N GLY A 18 0.50 -7.40 -1.96
CA GLY A 18 -0.59 -8.24 -2.43
C GLY A 18 -0.09 -9.40 -3.28
N VAL A 19 -0.38 -10.62 -2.87
CA VAL A 19 -0.03 -11.85 -3.59
C VAL A 19 -1.19 -12.83 -3.59
N VAL A 20 -1.27 -13.68 -4.62
CA VAL A 20 -2.05 -14.91 -4.57
C VAL A 20 -1.15 -16.01 -4.04
N THR A 21 -1.59 -16.65 -2.99
CA THR A 21 -0.92 -17.81 -2.41
C THR A 21 -1.17 -19.06 -3.25
N SER A 22 -0.44 -20.12 -2.97
CA SER A 22 -0.54 -21.39 -3.73
C SER A 22 -1.90 -22.08 -3.63
N ASP A 23 -2.69 -21.77 -2.61
CA ASP A 23 -4.07 -22.25 -2.44
C ASP A 23 -5.12 -21.33 -3.07
N GLY A 24 -4.71 -20.24 -3.72
CA GLY A 24 -5.58 -19.28 -4.38
C GLY A 24 -6.13 -18.18 -3.47
N SER A 25 -5.69 -18.13 -2.20
CA SER A 25 -6.06 -17.04 -1.30
C SER A 25 -5.23 -15.78 -1.57
N PHE A 26 -5.68 -14.64 -1.02
CA PHE A 26 -5.01 -13.35 -1.15
C PHE A 26 -4.39 -12.93 0.17
N GLU A 27 -3.12 -12.51 0.14
CA GLU A 27 -2.39 -12.05 1.31
C GLU A 27 -1.56 -10.80 1.00
N GLY A 28 -1.31 -9.96 2.00
CA GLY A 28 -0.45 -8.80 1.89
C GLY A 28 -0.96 -7.60 2.68
N PHE A 29 -0.12 -6.58 2.75
CA PHE A 29 -0.38 -5.33 3.44
C PHE A 29 -1.65 -4.63 2.89
N ASP A 30 -1.75 -4.45 1.58
CA ASP A 30 -2.92 -3.86 0.92
C ASP A 30 -4.17 -4.74 1.08
N ILE A 31 -3.99 -6.05 1.05
CA ILE A 31 -5.06 -7.05 1.22
C ILE A 31 -5.67 -6.93 2.63
N ASP A 32 -4.85 -6.78 3.66
CA ASP A 32 -5.35 -6.69 5.03
C ASP A 32 -6.13 -5.38 5.27
N PHE A 33 -5.85 -4.28 4.56
CA PHE A 33 -6.73 -3.10 4.58
C PHE A 33 -8.09 -3.37 3.91
N CYS A 34 -8.14 -4.13 2.81
CA CYS A 34 -9.42 -4.56 2.23
C CYS A 34 -10.23 -5.39 3.23
N LYS A 35 -9.59 -6.32 3.92
CA LYS A 35 -10.22 -7.11 5.00
C LYS A 35 -10.70 -6.25 6.16
N ALA A 36 -9.93 -5.20 6.50
CA ALA A 36 -10.31 -4.25 7.56
C ALA A 36 -11.60 -3.50 7.21
N VAL A 37 -11.74 -3.02 5.97
CA VAL A 37 -12.96 -2.34 5.49
C VAL A 37 -14.15 -3.32 5.50
N ALA A 38 -13.97 -4.57 5.05
CA ALA A 38 -15.01 -5.59 5.12
C ALA A 38 -15.42 -5.92 6.57
N ALA A 39 -14.46 -6.05 7.47
CA ALA A 39 -14.74 -6.26 8.90
C ALA A 39 -15.55 -5.11 9.50
N ALA A 40 -15.25 -3.85 9.13
CA ALA A 40 -15.96 -2.67 9.59
C ALA A 40 -17.41 -2.64 9.09
N ILE A 41 -17.64 -2.85 7.80
CA ILE A 41 -18.94 -2.68 7.16
C ILE A 41 -19.83 -3.92 7.35
N LEU A 42 -19.26 -5.12 7.13
CA LEU A 42 -20.00 -6.38 7.08
C LEU A 42 -19.82 -7.22 8.36
N GLY A 43 -18.95 -6.79 9.27
CA GLY A 43 -18.62 -7.51 10.50
C GLY A 43 -17.75 -8.77 10.31
N ASP A 44 -17.26 -9.00 9.09
CA ASP A 44 -16.55 -10.22 8.71
C ASP A 44 -15.47 -9.89 7.66
N SER A 45 -14.20 -10.02 8.04
CA SER A 45 -13.03 -9.71 7.21
C SER A 45 -12.87 -10.63 6.00
N THR A 46 -13.57 -11.75 5.96
CA THR A 46 -13.51 -12.71 4.84
C THR A 46 -14.45 -12.35 3.68
N LYS A 47 -15.35 -11.39 3.88
CA LYS A 47 -16.33 -10.96 2.87
C LYS A 47 -15.75 -9.92 1.91
N VAL A 48 -14.70 -10.28 1.23
CA VAL A 48 -14.06 -9.47 0.19
C VAL A 48 -14.01 -10.27 -1.10
N GLU A 49 -14.44 -9.65 -2.18
CA GLU A 49 -14.25 -10.18 -3.52
C GLU A 49 -13.06 -9.46 -4.16
N TYR A 50 -12.06 -10.21 -4.62
CA TYR A 50 -10.84 -9.66 -5.18
C TYR A 50 -10.83 -9.73 -6.70
N THR A 51 -10.58 -8.60 -7.36
CA THR A 51 -10.44 -8.50 -8.81
C THR A 51 -9.01 -8.11 -9.16
N PRO A 52 -8.20 -9.03 -9.70
CA PRO A 52 -6.84 -8.72 -10.14
C PRO A 52 -6.83 -7.77 -11.34
N LEU A 53 -6.08 -6.67 -11.24
CA LEU A 53 -6.01 -5.64 -12.28
C LEU A 53 -4.57 -5.21 -12.56
N THR A 54 -4.26 -4.87 -13.81
CA THR A 54 -2.99 -4.26 -14.18
C THR A 54 -2.88 -2.81 -13.69
N ALA A 55 -1.69 -2.24 -13.71
CA ALA A 55 -1.48 -0.85 -13.33
C ALA A 55 -2.28 0.12 -14.23
N ALA A 56 -2.44 -0.21 -15.49
CA ALA A 56 -3.20 0.61 -16.45
C ALA A 56 -4.71 0.50 -16.26
N ALA A 57 -5.24 -0.70 -15.99
CA ALA A 57 -6.70 -0.96 -15.96
C ALA A 57 -7.38 -0.56 -14.65
N ARG A 58 -6.64 -0.42 -13.53
CA ARG A 58 -7.23 -0.28 -12.19
C ARG A 58 -8.14 0.93 -12.01
N PHE A 59 -7.79 2.06 -12.62
CA PHE A 59 -8.56 3.30 -12.48
C PHE A 59 -9.89 3.24 -13.27
N GLU A 60 -9.85 2.66 -14.47
CA GLU A 60 -11.05 2.45 -15.28
C GLU A 60 -12.02 1.49 -14.56
N ALA A 61 -11.52 0.40 -13.99
CA ALA A 61 -12.32 -0.55 -13.23
C ALA A 61 -13.00 0.09 -12.00
N LEU A 62 -12.32 0.97 -11.27
CA LEU A 62 -12.91 1.72 -10.16
C LEU A 62 -13.96 2.72 -10.65
N GLY A 63 -13.64 3.51 -11.68
CA GLY A 63 -14.58 4.48 -12.27
C GLY A 63 -15.84 3.83 -12.88
N ALA A 64 -15.71 2.67 -13.52
CA ALA A 64 -16.82 1.90 -14.06
C ALA A 64 -17.66 1.17 -13.01
N GLY A 65 -17.22 1.13 -11.75
CA GLY A 65 -17.90 0.42 -10.67
C GLY A 65 -17.76 -1.11 -10.74
N GLU A 66 -16.74 -1.60 -11.44
CA GLU A 66 -16.38 -3.02 -11.43
C GLU A 66 -15.81 -3.42 -10.08
N ILE A 67 -15.20 -2.46 -9.38
CA ILE A 67 -14.73 -2.55 -8.01
C ILE A 67 -15.20 -1.33 -7.23
N ASP A 68 -15.36 -1.46 -5.91
CA ASP A 68 -15.75 -0.36 -5.02
C ASP A 68 -14.58 0.34 -4.37
N LEU A 69 -13.49 -0.40 -4.16
CA LEU A 69 -12.28 0.05 -3.45
C LEU A 69 -11.04 -0.39 -4.20
N LEU A 70 -10.15 0.54 -4.49
CA LEU A 70 -8.85 0.25 -5.08
C LEU A 70 -7.74 0.41 -4.02
N ILE A 71 -7.12 -0.68 -3.61
CA ILE A 71 -5.90 -0.68 -2.80
C ILE A 71 -4.85 -1.51 -3.52
N ARG A 72 -3.89 -0.85 -4.14
CA ARG A 72 -2.89 -1.50 -4.98
C ARG A 72 -1.68 -0.58 -5.20
N ASN A 73 -0.80 -0.44 -4.22
CA ASN A 73 0.40 0.41 -4.37
C ASN A 73 0.13 1.61 -5.29
N THR A 74 -0.94 2.34 -5.00
CA THR A 74 -1.40 3.40 -5.88
C THR A 74 -0.96 4.73 -5.31
N THR A 75 -0.10 5.40 -6.03
CA THR A 75 0.46 6.69 -5.64
C THR A 75 -0.56 7.80 -5.77
N TRP A 76 -0.76 8.53 -4.70
CA TRP A 76 -1.58 9.73 -4.67
C TRP A 76 -0.89 10.86 -5.45
N THR A 77 -1.52 11.30 -6.52
CA THR A 77 -1.09 12.45 -7.31
C THR A 77 -2.28 13.35 -7.61
N ALA A 78 -2.02 14.64 -7.82
CA ALA A 78 -3.07 15.60 -8.14
C ALA A 78 -3.84 15.25 -9.43
N SER A 79 -3.16 14.70 -10.44
CA SER A 79 -3.81 14.26 -11.68
C SER A 79 -4.73 13.06 -11.45
N ARG A 80 -4.27 12.03 -10.71
CA ARG A 80 -5.10 10.87 -10.39
C ARG A 80 -6.31 11.21 -9.54
N ASP A 81 -6.11 12.07 -8.56
CA ASP A 81 -7.15 12.52 -7.63
C ASP A 81 -8.21 13.34 -8.37
N ARG A 82 -7.80 14.23 -9.27
CA ARG A 82 -8.71 15.20 -9.87
C ARG A 82 -9.18 14.85 -11.28
N GLU A 83 -8.29 14.32 -12.13
CA GLU A 83 -8.62 14.08 -13.54
C GLU A 83 -9.33 12.73 -13.74
N LEU A 84 -9.12 11.77 -12.83
CA LEU A 84 -9.75 10.45 -12.92
C LEU A 84 -11.07 10.36 -12.13
N GLU A 85 -11.49 11.45 -11.47
CA GLU A 85 -12.70 11.49 -10.66
C GLU A 85 -12.72 10.39 -9.58
N GLN A 86 -11.61 10.28 -8.85
CA GLN A 86 -11.40 9.28 -7.80
C GLN A 86 -10.68 9.91 -6.61
N ASP A 87 -11.18 9.63 -5.40
CA ASP A 87 -10.69 10.21 -4.17
C ASP A 87 -9.69 9.29 -3.46
N PHE A 88 -8.47 9.79 -3.20
CA PHE A 88 -7.55 9.15 -2.28
C PHE A 88 -7.94 9.42 -0.84
N THR A 89 -8.02 8.39 -0.01
CA THR A 89 -8.50 8.54 1.37
C THR A 89 -7.40 8.91 2.36
N VAL A 90 -6.35 8.12 2.43
CA VAL A 90 -5.22 8.32 3.36
C VAL A 90 -3.97 7.60 2.83
N THR A 91 -2.79 8.15 3.10
CA THR A 91 -1.54 7.44 2.80
C THR A 91 -1.33 6.30 3.80
N THR A 92 -1.31 5.06 3.29
CA THR A 92 -1.02 3.86 4.07
C THR A 92 0.46 3.51 4.08
N PHE A 93 1.21 3.92 3.06
CA PHE A 93 2.65 3.66 2.96
C PHE A 93 3.36 4.81 2.22
N TYR A 94 4.40 5.34 2.84
CA TYR A 94 5.28 6.36 2.24
C TYR A 94 6.45 5.67 1.56
N ASP A 95 6.46 5.70 0.23
CA ASP A 95 7.50 5.13 -0.61
C ASP A 95 8.21 6.20 -1.45
N GLY A 96 9.13 5.76 -2.24
CA GLY A 96 9.84 6.56 -3.25
C GLY A 96 10.26 5.67 -4.41
N GLN A 97 10.31 6.24 -5.61
CA GLN A 97 10.82 5.53 -6.78
C GLN A 97 12.33 5.35 -6.69
N GLY A 98 12.80 4.14 -6.97
CA GLY A 98 14.20 3.77 -7.06
C GLY A 98 14.61 3.23 -8.42
N MET A 99 15.90 2.91 -8.56
CA MET A 99 16.47 2.25 -9.70
C MET A 99 17.30 1.06 -9.23
N MET A 100 17.02 -0.13 -9.74
CA MET A 100 17.78 -1.35 -9.47
C MET A 100 18.59 -1.72 -10.72
N VAL A 101 19.86 -2.03 -10.50
CA VAL A 101 20.79 -2.41 -11.55
C VAL A 101 21.56 -3.67 -11.13
N TYR A 102 22.25 -4.31 -12.07
CA TYR A 102 23.21 -5.35 -11.71
C TYR A 102 24.38 -4.75 -10.94
N ALA A 103 24.87 -5.44 -9.91
CA ALA A 103 25.95 -4.98 -9.05
C ALA A 103 27.27 -4.74 -9.82
N ASP A 104 27.48 -5.52 -10.90
CA ASP A 104 28.63 -5.44 -11.78
C ASP A 104 28.44 -4.51 -12.99
N SER A 105 27.32 -3.78 -13.08
CA SER A 105 27.00 -2.90 -14.20
C SER A 105 27.93 -1.69 -14.37
N GLY A 106 28.60 -1.29 -13.30
CA GLY A 106 29.38 -0.05 -13.26
C GLY A 106 28.58 1.22 -12.99
N TYR A 107 27.24 1.14 -12.87
CA TYR A 107 26.40 2.29 -12.49
C TYR A 107 26.37 2.43 -10.96
N ASP A 108 26.81 3.55 -10.42
CA ASP A 108 26.74 3.87 -8.99
C ASP A 108 25.71 4.97 -8.69
N SER A 109 25.26 5.66 -9.73
CA SER A 109 24.20 6.67 -9.68
C SER A 109 23.35 6.63 -10.95
N ILE A 110 22.18 7.30 -10.91
CA ILE A 110 21.34 7.46 -12.11
C ILE A 110 22.04 8.31 -13.16
N ASP A 111 22.92 9.21 -12.76
CA ASP A 111 23.70 10.06 -13.70
C ASP A 111 24.71 9.25 -14.55
N ASP A 112 25.04 8.05 -14.13
CA ASP A 112 25.91 7.13 -14.91
C ASP A 112 25.14 6.39 -16.03
N MET A 113 23.81 6.52 -16.08
CA MET A 113 22.92 5.71 -16.93
C MET A 113 22.57 6.39 -18.28
N GLU A 114 23.43 7.29 -18.80
CA GLU A 114 23.26 7.88 -20.12
C GLU A 114 23.18 6.79 -21.22
N GLY A 115 22.11 6.80 -22.01
CA GLY A 115 21.87 5.84 -23.09
C GLY A 115 21.38 4.46 -22.64
N ALA A 116 21.15 4.25 -21.33
CA ALA A 116 20.73 2.95 -20.78
C ALA A 116 19.32 2.54 -21.25
N THR A 117 19.09 1.23 -21.34
CA THR A 117 17.76 0.64 -21.50
C THR A 117 17.16 0.36 -20.13
N ILE A 118 15.97 0.92 -19.86
CA ILE A 118 15.34 0.84 -18.52
C ILE A 118 13.98 0.16 -18.62
N CYS A 119 13.82 -0.93 -17.88
CA CYS A 119 12.57 -1.67 -17.73
C CYS A 119 11.63 -0.93 -16.76
N VAL A 120 10.37 -0.75 -17.16
CA VAL A 120 9.34 -0.07 -16.37
C VAL A 120 7.95 -0.60 -16.68
N LEU A 121 7.02 -0.53 -15.72
CA LEU A 121 5.61 -0.85 -15.97
C LEU A 121 4.87 0.35 -16.55
N GLN A 122 4.10 0.11 -17.62
CA GLN A 122 3.26 1.14 -18.24
C GLN A 122 2.09 1.56 -17.32
N GLY A 123 1.62 2.81 -17.47
CA GLY A 123 0.50 3.36 -16.70
C GLY A 123 0.84 3.65 -15.24
N THR A 124 2.11 3.80 -14.93
CA THR A 124 2.61 4.08 -13.58
C THR A 124 3.17 5.50 -13.45
N THR A 125 3.19 6.03 -12.21
CA THR A 125 3.95 7.26 -11.90
C THR A 125 5.42 7.07 -12.19
N THR A 126 5.94 5.87 -11.98
CA THR A 126 7.36 5.57 -12.16
C THR A 126 7.80 5.64 -13.63
N GLU A 127 6.89 5.35 -14.59
CA GLU A 127 7.12 5.58 -16.00
C GLU A 127 7.23 7.07 -16.34
N LEU A 128 6.29 7.88 -15.81
CA LEU A 128 6.30 9.34 -16.02
C LEU A 128 7.51 10.03 -15.37
N ASN A 129 7.81 9.68 -14.13
CA ASN A 129 8.95 10.25 -13.40
C ASN A 129 10.29 9.87 -14.03
N LEU A 130 10.38 8.66 -14.63
CA LEU A 130 11.55 8.25 -15.37
C LEU A 130 11.81 9.19 -16.56
N ASP A 131 10.77 9.47 -17.35
CA ASP A 131 10.86 10.40 -18.49
C ASP A 131 11.23 11.82 -18.02
N ASP A 132 10.57 12.33 -17.00
CA ASP A 132 10.86 13.64 -16.39
C ASP A 132 12.32 13.74 -15.93
N ARG A 133 12.85 12.69 -15.27
CA ARG A 133 14.22 12.68 -14.78
C ARG A 133 15.25 12.76 -15.90
N PHE A 134 15.11 11.93 -16.92
CA PHE A 134 16.07 11.88 -18.02
C PHE A 134 15.94 13.11 -18.94
N THR A 135 14.73 13.50 -19.31
CA THR A 135 14.47 14.70 -20.09
C THR A 135 14.95 15.97 -19.36
N GLY A 136 14.64 16.10 -18.05
CA GLY A 136 15.01 17.26 -17.26
C GLY A 136 16.52 17.44 -17.08
N THR A 137 17.30 16.36 -17.16
CA THR A 137 18.78 16.40 -17.11
C THR A 137 19.44 16.41 -18.48
N GLY A 138 18.66 16.28 -19.56
CA GLY A 138 19.17 16.19 -20.92
C GLY A 138 19.85 14.86 -21.24
N MET A 139 19.66 13.85 -20.40
CA MET A 139 20.17 12.49 -20.63
C MET A 139 19.25 11.73 -21.57
N SER A 140 19.82 10.90 -22.42
CA SER A 140 19.07 9.95 -23.25
C SER A 140 18.88 8.63 -22.51
N TYR A 141 17.79 7.91 -22.80
CA TYR A 141 17.55 6.54 -22.37
C TYR A 141 16.57 5.84 -23.33
N THR A 142 16.45 4.53 -23.21
CA THR A 142 15.48 3.74 -23.97
C THR A 142 14.53 3.06 -22.99
N PRO A 143 13.25 3.46 -22.91
CA PRO A 143 12.27 2.76 -22.08
C PRO A 143 11.92 1.41 -22.71
N LEU A 144 11.89 0.36 -21.90
CA LEU A 144 11.32 -0.93 -22.25
C LEU A 144 10.13 -1.18 -21.32
N THR A 145 8.93 -0.97 -21.87
CA THR A 145 7.68 -0.97 -21.10
C THR A 145 6.98 -2.32 -21.12
N PHE A 146 6.35 -2.68 -20.00
CA PHE A 146 5.62 -3.93 -19.80
C PHE A 146 4.28 -3.67 -19.12
N GLU A 147 3.30 -4.53 -19.37
CA GLU A 147 2.00 -4.47 -18.70
C GLU A 147 2.03 -5.06 -17.29
N THR A 148 2.86 -6.09 -17.09
CA THR A 148 2.95 -6.84 -15.81
C THR A 148 4.40 -7.11 -15.42
N ASN A 149 4.61 -7.47 -14.14
CA ASN A 149 5.94 -7.70 -13.57
C ASN A 149 6.63 -8.96 -14.12
N ASP A 150 5.90 -10.05 -14.45
CA ASP A 150 6.53 -11.30 -14.85
C ASP A 150 7.34 -11.17 -16.16
N PRO A 151 6.79 -10.62 -17.26
CA PRO A 151 7.59 -10.40 -18.46
C PRO A 151 8.67 -9.32 -18.28
N LEU A 152 8.45 -8.33 -17.39
CA LEU A 152 9.47 -7.33 -17.05
C LEU A 152 10.65 -8.01 -16.33
N GLN A 153 10.37 -8.82 -15.31
CA GLN A 153 11.38 -9.53 -14.56
C GLN A 153 12.18 -10.48 -15.47
N ALA A 154 11.50 -11.24 -16.33
CA ALA A 154 12.17 -12.11 -17.30
C ALA A 154 13.11 -11.33 -18.25
N ALA A 155 12.68 -10.15 -18.74
CA ALA A 155 13.52 -9.30 -19.58
C ALA A 155 14.75 -8.77 -18.81
N PHE A 156 14.59 -8.43 -17.53
CA PHE A 156 15.69 -7.99 -16.69
C PHE A 156 16.67 -9.14 -16.40
N GLU A 157 16.17 -10.34 -16.08
CA GLU A 157 16.99 -11.56 -15.90
C GLU A 157 17.80 -11.90 -17.16
N GLU A 158 17.21 -11.71 -18.34
CA GLU A 158 17.86 -11.88 -19.66
C GLU A 158 18.83 -10.73 -20.01
N LYS A 159 19.03 -9.76 -19.12
CA LYS A 159 19.86 -8.56 -19.34
C LYS A 159 19.44 -7.74 -20.57
N ARG A 160 18.15 -7.70 -20.88
CA ARG A 160 17.59 -6.84 -21.92
C ARG A 160 17.41 -5.39 -21.49
N CYS A 161 17.48 -5.16 -20.17
CA CYS A 161 17.47 -3.84 -19.54
C CYS A 161 18.73 -3.70 -18.67
N ASP A 162 19.29 -2.49 -18.69
CA ASP A 162 20.40 -2.10 -17.83
C ASP A 162 19.91 -1.75 -16.41
N GLY A 163 18.67 -1.28 -16.32
CA GLY A 163 18.01 -0.93 -15.06
C GLY A 163 16.55 -1.33 -15.03
N TRP A 164 16.04 -1.52 -13.80
CA TRP A 164 14.62 -1.70 -13.49
C TRP A 164 14.19 -0.63 -12.51
N THR A 165 13.20 0.18 -12.88
CA THR A 165 12.65 1.23 -12.00
C THR A 165 11.22 0.93 -11.57
N THR A 166 10.96 1.08 -10.29
CA THR A 166 9.66 1.07 -9.61
C THR A 166 9.85 1.62 -8.20
N ASP A 167 8.80 1.55 -7.36
CA ASP A 167 8.88 1.87 -5.93
C ASP A 167 10.00 1.08 -5.25
N LYS A 168 10.72 1.71 -4.32
CA LYS A 168 11.84 1.06 -3.59
C LYS A 168 11.39 -0.18 -2.82
N SER A 169 10.19 -0.17 -2.26
CA SER A 169 9.61 -1.35 -1.61
C SER A 169 9.42 -2.51 -2.59
N GLY A 170 8.99 -2.21 -3.82
CA GLY A 170 8.88 -3.18 -4.90
C GLY A 170 10.23 -3.73 -5.34
N LEU A 171 11.25 -2.86 -5.46
CA LEU A 171 12.61 -3.30 -5.78
C LEU A 171 13.21 -4.18 -4.69
N ALA A 172 12.98 -3.85 -3.41
CA ALA A 172 13.41 -4.67 -2.29
C ALA A 172 12.80 -6.08 -2.34
N SER A 173 11.49 -6.18 -2.60
CA SER A 173 10.79 -7.45 -2.80
C SER A 173 11.37 -8.25 -3.97
N LYS A 174 11.54 -7.62 -5.12
CA LYS A 174 12.06 -8.28 -6.33
C LYS A 174 13.51 -8.70 -6.21
N ARG A 175 14.33 -7.91 -5.52
CA ARG A 175 15.70 -8.27 -5.19
C ARG A 175 15.75 -9.49 -4.27
N ALA A 176 14.93 -9.53 -3.22
CA ALA A 176 14.93 -10.64 -2.26
C ALA A 176 14.55 -11.98 -2.91
N GLU A 177 13.72 -11.96 -3.96
CA GLU A 177 13.28 -13.14 -4.71
C GLU A 177 14.09 -13.42 -5.98
N PHE A 178 15.15 -12.65 -6.24
CA PHE A 178 15.87 -12.78 -7.51
C PHE A 178 16.48 -14.18 -7.63
N PRO A 179 16.25 -14.89 -8.75
CA PRO A 179 16.62 -16.30 -8.87
C PRO A 179 18.13 -16.54 -8.73
N GLU A 180 18.52 -17.56 -7.98
CA GLU A 180 19.91 -17.98 -7.87
C GLU A 180 20.55 -18.33 -9.22
N SER A 181 19.74 -18.83 -10.17
CA SER A 181 20.18 -19.10 -11.54
C SER A 181 20.57 -17.84 -12.30
N ALA A 182 20.08 -16.66 -11.89
CA ALA A 182 20.41 -15.33 -12.43
C ALA A 182 21.42 -14.55 -11.55
N GLY A 183 21.96 -15.19 -10.50
CA GLY A 183 22.97 -14.64 -9.61
C GLY A 183 22.47 -14.31 -8.20
N GLY A 184 21.18 -14.52 -7.92
CA GLY A 184 20.59 -14.26 -6.60
C GLY A 184 20.52 -12.78 -6.21
N PRO A 185 20.05 -12.47 -4.99
CA PRO A 185 19.88 -11.09 -4.50
C PRO A 185 21.15 -10.24 -4.53
N GLU A 186 22.31 -10.87 -4.35
CA GLU A 186 23.61 -10.18 -4.32
C GLU A 186 24.11 -9.75 -5.71
N ALA A 187 23.53 -10.29 -6.78
CA ALA A 187 23.80 -9.83 -8.14
C ALA A 187 23.21 -8.44 -8.43
N LEU A 188 22.35 -7.93 -7.54
CA LEU A 188 21.62 -6.69 -7.74
C LEU A 188 21.93 -5.65 -6.66
N LYS A 189 21.91 -4.39 -7.08
CA LYS A 189 21.92 -3.23 -6.15
C LYS A 189 20.84 -2.24 -6.53
N VAL A 190 20.30 -1.56 -5.53
CA VAL A 190 19.41 -0.40 -5.71
C VAL A 190 20.27 0.84 -5.56
N LEU A 191 20.20 1.72 -6.55
CA LEU A 191 20.93 2.99 -6.53
C LEU A 191 20.44 3.90 -5.40
N PRO A 192 21.29 4.77 -4.85
CA PRO A 192 20.98 5.53 -3.63
C PRO A 192 19.86 6.58 -3.84
N GLU A 193 19.69 7.09 -5.05
CA GLU A 193 18.76 8.17 -5.33
C GLU A 193 17.30 7.73 -5.14
N THR A 194 16.46 8.72 -4.85
CA THR A 194 15.00 8.63 -4.88
C THR A 194 14.49 9.59 -5.95
N LEU A 195 13.89 9.05 -7.01
CA LEU A 195 13.45 9.85 -8.16
C LEU A 195 12.20 10.66 -7.84
N SER A 196 11.31 10.10 -7.01
CA SER A 196 10.03 10.72 -6.68
C SER A 196 9.55 10.33 -5.28
N LYS A 197 8.55 11.06 -4.79
CA LYS A 197 7.74 10.67 -3.63
C LYS A 197 6.56 9.82 -4.12
N GLU A 198 6.36 8.68 -3.50
CA GLU A 198 5.27 7.75 -3.81
C GLU A 198 4.43 7.50 -2.55
N PRO A 199 3.52 8.44 -2.17
CA PRO A 199 2.57 8.21 -1.08
C PRO A 199 1.48 7.26 -1.60
N LEU A 200 1.44 6.04 -1.08
CA LEU A 200 0.52 4.99 -1.51
C LEU A 200 -0.71 4.97 -0.61
N GLY A 201 -1.88 4.81 -1.20
CA GLY A 201 -3.11 4.75 -0.40
C GLY A 201 -4.33 4.21 -1.15
N PRO A 202 -5.41 3.93 -0.39
CA PRO A 202 -6.70 3.51 -0.94
C PRO A 202 -7.39 4.63 -1.71
N LEU A 203 -8.14 4.23 -2.76
CA LEU A 203 -9.01 5.11 -3.53
C LEU A 203 -10.43 4.60 -3.52
N THR A 204 -11.37 5.54 -3.51
CA THR A 204 -12.80 5.34 -3.75
C THR A 204 -13.23 6.12 -5.00
N ARG A 205 -14.42 5.86 -5.50
CA ARG A 205 -15.03 6.73 -6.53
C ARG A 205 -15.31 8.11 -5.95
N ASP A 206 -15.17 9.15 -6.76
CA ASP A 206 -15.62 10.50 -6.45
C ASP A 206 -17.14 10.51 -6.16
N ASN A 207 -17.58 11.48 -5.37
CA ASN A 207 -18.98 11.68 -4.97
C ASN A 207 -19.61 10.55 -4.11
N ASP A 208 -18.81 9.68 -3.50
CA ASP A 208 -19.25 8.69 -2.50
C ASP A 208 -18.61 9.00 -1.14
N SER A 209 -18.96 10.14 -0.58
CA SER A 209 -18.37 10.65 0.67
C SER A 209 -18.63 9.74 1.87
N GLU A 210 -19.76 9.01 1.90
CA GLU A 210 -20.04 8.08 2.99
C GLU A 210 -19.08 6.89 3.00
N PHE A 211 -18.84 6.31 1.82
CA PHE A 211 -17.88 5.20 1.71
C PHE A 211 -16.44 5.68 1.87
N TYR A 212 -16.10 6.85 1.31
CA TYR A 212 -14.81 7.51 1.52
C TYR A 212 -14.50 7.67 3.02
N ASP A 213 -15.41 8.25 3.79
CA ASP A 213 -15.25 8.44 5.23
C ASP A 213 -15.04 7.11 5.96
N VAL A 214 -15.82 6.07 5.62
CA VAL A 214 -15.66 4.75 6.22
C VAL A 214 -14.26 4.20 5.97
N VAL A 215 -13.78 4.21 4.72
CA VAL A 215 -12.45 3.70 4.36
C VAL A 215 -11.36 4.49 5.10
N GLN A 216 -11.45 5.82 5.08
CA GLN A 216 -10.49 6.71 5.72
C GLN A 216 -10.43 6.45 7.24
N TRP A 217 -11.57 6.41 7.93
CA TRP A 217 -11.62 6.23 9.38
C TRP A 217 -11.32 4.81 9.84
N VAL A 218 -11.51 3.80 8.99
CA VAL A 218 -10.98 2.44 9.25
C VAL A 218 -9.46 2.46 9.29
N VAL A 219 -8.81 3.06 8.31
CA VAL A 219 -7.34 3.13 8.26
C VAL A 219 -6.78 3.98 9.40
N PHE A 220 -7.35 5.18 9.65
CA PHE A 220 -6.95 5.99 10.79
C PHE A 220 -7.20 5.28 12.13
N GLY A 221 -8.28 4.50 12.23
CA GLY A 221 -8.56 3.70 13.42
C GLY A 221 -7.53 2.63 13.67
N MET A 222 -7.01 1.96 12.64
CA MET A 222 -5.92 1.00 12.77
C MET A 222 -4.61 1.67 13.23
N MET A 223 -4.30 2.86 12.69
CA MET A 223 -3.15 3.66 13.12
C MET A 223 -3.30 4.16 14.57
N GLN A 224 -4.49 4.65 14.93
CA GLN A 224 -4.77 5.10 16.30
C GLN A 224 -4.74 3.94 17.33
N ALA A 225 -5.19 2.74 16.92
CA ALA A 225 -5.12 1.55 17.75
C ALA A 225 -3.67 1.19 18.09
N GLU A 226 -2.77 1.25 17.11
CA GLU A 226 -1.34 1.05 17.34
C GLU A 226 -0.78 2.09 18.32
N GLU A 227 -1.04 3.38 18.08
CA GLU A 227 -0.59 4.48 18.96
C GLU A 227 -1.07 4.30 20.40
N SER A 228 -2.27 3.72 20.58
CA SER A 228 -2.88 3.46 21.87
C SER A 228 -2.50 2.09 22.47
N GLY A 229 -1.65 1.31 21.81
CA GLY A 229 -1.25 -0.03 22.26
C GLY A 229 -2.37 -1.07 22.20
N ILE A 230 -3.39 -0.84 21.37
CA ILE A 230 -4.50 -1.78 21.15
C ILE A 230 -4.13 -2.72 20.03
N THR A 231 -4.14 -4.02 20.30
CA THR A 231 -3.75 -5.10 19.37
C THR A 231 -4.89 -6.10 19.17
N SER A 232 -4.75 -6.97 18.19
CA SER A 232 -5.68 -8.09 17.97
C SER A 232 -5.83 -8.98 19.20
N SER A 233 -4.80 -9.09 20.03
CA SER A 233 -4.81 -9.94 21.23
C SER A 233 -5.47 -9.31 22.46
N ASN A 234 -5.54 -7.96 22.57
CA ASN A 234 -6.05 -7.26 23.76
C ASN A 234 -7.30 -6.42 23.50
N VAL A 235 -7.74 -6.23 22.27
CA VAL A 235 -8.86 -5.34 21.91
C VAL A 235 -10.14 -5.65 22.68
N ALA A 236 -10.45 -6.91 22.94
CA ALA A 236 -11.66 -7.31 23.67
C ALA A 236 -11.61 -6.86 25.15
N GLU A 237 -10.45 -6.98 25.79
CA GLU A 237 -10.25 -6.49 27.17
C GLU A 237 -10.29 -4.97 27.23
N MET A 238 -9.61 -4.30 26.28
CA MET A 238 -9.59 -2.83 26.20
C MET A 238 -10.98 -2.24 25.92
N ALA A 239 -11.79 -2.91 25.12
CA ALA A 239 -13.17 -2.49 24.85
C ALA A 239 -14.09 -2.70 26.06
N ALA A 240 -13.87 -3.78 26.84
CA ALA A 240 -14.63 -4.03 28.06
C ALA A 240 -14.28 -3.05 29.19
N ASN A 241 -13.04 -2.58 29.24
CA ASN A 241 -12.51 -1.70 30.29
C ASN A 241 -11.60 -0.62 29.66
N PRO A 242 -12.14 0.36 28.93
CA PRO A 242 -11.33 1.42 28.34
C PRO A 242 -10.59 2.23 29.41
N SER A 243 -9.30 2.51 29.20
CA SER A 243 -8.48 3.27 30.16
C SER A 243 -8.80 4.77 30.16
N ASP A 244 -9.38 5.25 29.08
CA ASP A 244 -9.65 6.68 28.88
C ASP A 244 -10.79 6.89 27.85
N PRO A 245 -11.37 8.12 27.77
CA PRO A 245 -12.44 8.42 26.84
C PRO A 245 -12.06 8.32 25.35
N GLY A 246 -10.77 8.49 25.00
CA GLY A 246 -10.28 8.38 23.62
C GLY A 246 -10.34 6.93 23.14
N MET A 247 -9.83 6.02 23.95
CA MET A 247 -9.91 4.58 23.71
C MET A 247 -11.36 4.11 23.60
N ALA A 248 -12.24 4.57 24.52
CA ALA A 248 -13.65 4.23 24.46
C ALA A 248 -14.32 4.67 23.15
N ARG A 249 -14.03 5.88 22.68
CA ARG A 249 -14.55 6.37 21.40
C ARG A 249 -14.04 5.57 20.22
N LEU A 250 -12.74 5.30 20.16
CA LEU A 250 -12.14 4.48 19.10
C LEU A 250 -12.80 3.10 19.01
N LEU A 251 -13.01 2.47 20.17
CA LEU A 251 -13.56 1.12 20.24
C LEU A 251 -15.10 1.08 20.24
N GLY A 252 -15.80 2.22 20.17
CA GLY A 252 -17.25 2.25 20.30
C GLY A 252 -17.74 1.63 21.61
N ALA A 253 -17.02 1.89 22.70
CA ALA A 253 -17.29 1.39 24.04
C ALA A 253 -17.79 2.49 24.98
N SER A 254 -18.42 2.11 26.11
CA SER A 254 -18.79 3.03 27.18
C SER A 254 -17.57 3.31 28.06
N PHE A 255 -17.37 4.58 28.41
CA PHE A 255 -16.42 4.97 29.44
C PHE A 255 -17.16 5.39 30.73
N GLU A 256 -16.87 4.75 31.86
CA GLU A 256 -17.49 5.02 33.17
C GLU A 256 -19.03 5.04 33.15
N GLY A 257 -19.66 4.22 32.32
CA GLY A 257 -21.12 4.14 32.19
C GLY A 257 -21.73 5.27 31.32
N GLY A 258 -20.93 6.07 30.69
CA GLY A 258 -21.39 7.10 29.76
C GLY A 258 -21.93 6.53 28.42
N GLU A 259 -22.53 7.40 27.59
CA GLU A 259 -23.06 7.00 26.30
C GLU A 259 -21.93 6.66 25.34
N VAL A 260 -22.17 5.64 24.51
CA VAL A 260 -21.28 5.27 23.40
C VAL A 260 -21.40 6.27 22.28
N GLN A 261 -20.29 6.89 21.92
CA GLN A 261 -20.23 7.87 20.82
C GLN A 261 -20.65 7.23 19.50
N ASP A 262 -21.49 7.94 18.76
CA ASP A 262 -21.85 7.60 17.38
C ASP A 262 -21.28 8.67 16.44
N PHE A 263 -20.46 8.25 15.49
CA PHE A 263 -19.90 9.14 14.48
C PHE A 263 -20.76 9.21 13.20
N ASN A 264 -21.89 8.48 13.17
CA ASN A 264 -22.84 8.45 12.05
C ASN A 264 -22.22 7.98 10.70
N PHE A 265 -21.26 7.07 10.75
CA PHE A 265 -20.70 6.45 9.53
C PHE A 265 -21.64 5.45 8.85
N GLY A 266 -22.85 5.23 9.36
CA GLY A 266 -23.79 4.25 8.82
C GLY A 266 -23.40 2.78 9.08
N ILE A 267 -22.39 2.54 9.89
CA ILE A 267 -21.88 1.22 10.29
C ILE A 267 -21.97 1.05 11.82
N PRO A 268 -21.86 -0.18 12.36
CA PRO A 268 -21.92 -0.41 13.80
C PRO A 268 -20.87 0.39 14.57
N LYS A 269 -21.25 0.97 15.72
CA LYS A 269 -20.35 1.79 16.56
C LYS A 269 -19.08 1.07 17.01
N ASP A 270 -19.15 -0.26 17.15
CA ASP A 270 -18.06 -1.16 17.56
C ASP A 270 -17.19 -1.63 16.38
N PHE A 271 -17.30 -0.98 15.21
CA PHE A 271 -16.62 -1.43 13.99
C PHE A 271 -15.10 -1.61 14.18
N MET A 272 -14.44 -0.71 14.92
CA MET A 272 -13.00 -0.83 15.16
C MET A 272 -12.63 -2.03 16.05
N GLN A 273 -13.51 -2.46 16.97
CA GLN A 273 -13.26 -3.72 17.69
C GLN A 273 -13.20 -4.89 16.72
N LYS A 274 -14.11 -4.95 15.75
CA LYS A 274 -14.16 -6.04 14.74
C LYS A 274 -12.96 -5.99 13.81
N VAL A 275 -12.58 -4.78 13.38
CA VAL A 275 -11.39 -4.57 12.55
C VAL A 275 -10.13 -5.09 13.27
N ILE A 276 -9.87 -4.58 14.46
CA ILE A 276 -8.65 -4.94 15.20
C ILE A 276 -8.65 -6.41 15.61
N ALA A 277 -9.79 -6.97 16.02
CA ALA A 277 -9.86 -8.38 16.42
C ALA A 277 -9.60 -9.35 15.25
N GLN A 278 -9.99 -8.99 14.03
CA GLN A 278 -9.91 -9.88 12.87
C GLN A 278 -8.69 -9.64 12.00
N VAL A 279 -8.17 -8.41 11.98
CA VAL A 279 -7.08 -8.00 11.07
C VAL A 279 -5.85 -7.54 11.85
N GLY A 280 -6.04 -6.85 12.96
CA GLY A 280 -4.98 -6.22 13.74
C GLY A 280 -4.95 -4.69 13.58
N ASN A 281 -4.05 -4.04 14.31
CA ASN A 281 -3.74 -2.63 14.15
C ASN A 281 -2.76 -2.41 12.97
N TYR A 282 -2.44 -1.16 12.64
CA TYR A 282 -1.54 -0.82 11.53
C TYR A 282 -0.15 -1.46 11.70
N GLY A 283 0.43 -1.43 12.91
CA GLY A 283 1.73 -2.03 13.19
C GLY A 283 1.74 -3.54 13.01
N GLU A 284 0.71 -4.25 13.51
CA GLU A 284 0.60 -5.70 13.33
C GLU A 284 0.54 -6.08 11.85
N VAL A 285 -0.22 -5.33 11.05
CA VAL A 285 -0.31 -5.56 9.59
C VAL A 285 1.02 -5.26 8.90
N TYR A 286 1.68 -4.16 9.28
CA TYR A 286 2.98 -3.79 8.74
C TYR A 286 4.05 -4.85 9.04
N ASP A 287 4.17 -5.22 10.31
CA ASP A 287 5.19 -6.16 10.78
C ASP A 287 5.02 -7.55 10.17
N LYS A 288 3.78 -7.97 9.99
CA LYS A 288 3.44 -9.26 9.36
C LYS A 288 3.90 -9.35 7.90
N HIS A 289 3.77 -8.27 7.14
CA HIS A 289 3.92 -8.32 5.69
C HIS A 289 5.18 -7.65 5.14
N LEU A 290 5.67 -6.60 5.78
CA LEU A 290 6.72 -5.74 5.23
C LEU A 290 8.07 -5.91 5.92
N VAL A 291 8.10 -6.12 7.23
CA VAL A 291 9.35 -6.38 7.96
C VAL A 291 10.09 -7.63 7.43
N PRO A 292 9.42 -8.74 7.06
CA PRO A 292 10.11 -9.89 6.47
C PRO A 292 10.83 -9.59 5.14
N LEU A 293 10.49 -8.48 4.48
CA LEU A 293 11.15 -8.01 3.25
C LEU A 293 12.31 -7.03 3.53
N GLY A 294 12.65 -6.82 4.80
CA GLY A 294 13.66 -5.84 5.21
C GLY A 294 13.16 -4.38 5.17
N LEU A 295 11.85 -4.16 5.11
CA LEU A 295 11.24 -2.83 5.16
C LEU A 295 10.98 -2.46 6.62
N GLU A 296 12.04 -2.14 7.35
CA GLU A 296 11.96 -1.76 8.76
C GLU A 296 11.26 -0.40 8.94
N ARG A 297 10.44 -0.28 9.99
CA ARG A 297 9.74 0.99 10.32
C ARG A 297 10.62 1.97 11.08
N ALA A 298 11.48 1.47 11.95
CA ALA A 298 12.34 2.31 12.78
C ALA A 298 13.21 3.24 11.90
N GLY A 299 13.08 4.55 12.13
CA GLY A 299 13.81 5.57 11.36
C GLY A 299 13.28 5.80 9.94
N SER A 300 12.18 5.18 9.53
CA SER A 300 11.52 5.39 8.25
C SER A 300 10.37 6.39 8.35
N LEU A 301 9.88 6.87 7.20
CA LEU A 301 8.68 7.70 7.13
C LEU A 301 7.41 6.93 7.56
N ASN A 302 7.45 5.60 7.56
CA ASN A 302 6.34 4.73 7.93
C ASN A 302 6.26 4.43 9.45
N ALA A 303 7.15 5.00 10.24
CA ALA A 303 7.05 4.97 11.71
C ALA A 303 5.91 5.89 12.19
N LEU A 304 5.42 5.66 13.41
CA LEU A 304 4.48 6.58 14.07
C LEU A 304 5.12 7.97 14.22
N TRP A 305 4.30 9.01 14.23
CA TRP A 305 4.74 10.39 14.46
C TRP A 305 5.47 10.56 15.80
N THR A 306 5.09 9.78 16.81
CA THR A 306 5.76 9.74 18.14
C THR A 306 7.18 9.18 18.06
N GLU A 307 7.51 8.48 16.97
CA GLU A 307 8.81 7.87 16.68
C GLU A 307 9.56 8.60 15.55
N GLY A 308 9.03 9.75 15.12
CA GLY A 308 9.62 10.60 14.09
C GLY A 308 9.21 10.28 12.65
N GLY A 309 8.23 9.39 12.45
CA GLY A 309 7.63 9.10 11.14
C GLY A 309 6.47 10.02 10.76
N LEU A 310 5.74 9.65 9.72
CA LEU A 310 4.60 10.39 9.17
C LEU A 310 3.25 9.71 9.42
N ILE A 311 3.21 8.57 10.11
CA ILE A 311 1.95 7.93 10.48
C ILE A 311 1.34 8.72 11.63
N TYR A 312 0.34 9.55 11.28
CA TYR A 312 -0.29 10.53 12.17
C TYR A 312 -1.80 10.50 12.02
N PRO A 313 -2.51 9.62 12.77
CA PRO A 313 -3.98 9.56 12.71
C PRO A 313 -4.61 10.77 13.42
N PRO A 314 -5.70 11.35 12.86
CA PRO A 314 -6.52 12.30 13.58
C PRO A 314 -7.29 11.59 14.70
N PRO A 315 -7.59 12.29 15.83
CA PRO A 315 -8.24 11.66 16.98
C PRO A 315 -9.72 11.37 16.70
N PHE A 316 -10.21 10.24 17.20
CA PHE A 316 -11.63 9.92 17.33
C PHE A 316 -12.29 10.80 18.39
N ARG A 317 -12.90 11.90 17.94
CA ARG A 317 -13.50 12.87 18.86
C ARG A 317 -14.77 13.54 18.34
#